data_677891d874a03544817341a0c90b5751
#
_entry.id   677891d874a03544817341a0c90b5751
#
_cell.length_a   1.000
_cell.length_b   1.000
_cell.length_c   1.000
_cell.angle_alpha   90.00
_cell.angle_beta   90.00
_cell.angle_gamma   90.00
#
_symmetry.space_group_name_H-M   'P 1'
#
loop_
_entity.id
_entity.type
_entity.pdbx_description
1 polymer ?
#
loop_
_entity_poly.entity_id
_entity_poly.type
_entity_poly.pdbx_seq_one_letter_code
_entity_poly.pdbx_strand_id
1 'polypeptide(L)'
;VISKPQILLPAKWVYTEPNFFEGASIRHIGEWYYLVYPATNMTGLNYSMSRFPDRDFVHKGAIHCSSNIGYQGRSLMQASYPIGNSHGGLVCIKGQWYIFDHRVTNGSPFSRQGVAEKITIHPDGTIDMVESTSCGLNDGPLKGSGTYPAYIACVLMGETAGEMLNPMEMTGPCVTQDGPDYDPPKPEGAEINGETEKDAPVSYITGLEDGSQAGYKYFDMTNTRHLSVVSRGAGGKLEILNGESGEAVAEILLSQSDDWAVSETDFMPERIVAERTDIAVSRCPLFLRYQGEGSIDILEFTLS
;
A
#
# COMPACT_ATOMS: atom_id res chain seq x y z
N VAL A 1 7.79 -37.63 1.09
CA VAL A 1 6.55 -37.67 0.28
C VAL A 1 5.73 -38.84 0.77
N ILE A 2 4.53 -38.56 1.28
CA ILE A 2 3.65 -39.58 1.90
C ILE A 2 2.45 -39.94 1.01
N SER A 3 2.22 -39.17 -0.08
CA SER A 3 1.16 -39.40 -1.05
C SER A 3 1.58 -38.98 -2.45
N LYS A 4 0.81 -39.37 -3.46
CA LYS A 4 0.96 -38.84 -4.82
C LYS A 4 0.54 -37.38 -4.86
N PRO A 5 1.16 -36.52 -5.68
CA PRO A 5 0.72 -35.15 -5.89
C PRO A 5 -0.76 -35.09 -6.31
N GLN A 6 -1.51 -34.13 -5.74
CA GLN A 6 -2.90 -33.88 -6.08
C GLN A 6 -3.07 -32.44 -6.50
N ILE A 7 -3.97 -32.17 -7.44
CA ILE A 7 -4.35 -30.83 -7.85
C ILE A 7 -5.37 -30.30 -6.84
N LEU A 8 -5.00 -29.29 -6.06
CA LEU A 8 -5.90 -28.63 -5.12
C LEU A 8 -6.84 -27.64 -5.82
N LEU A 9 -6.27 -26.83 -6.73
CA LEU A 9 -6.99 -25.87 -7.55
C LEU A 9 -6.54 -26.05 -9.01
N PRO A 10 -7.47 -26.21 -9.96
CA PRO A 10 -7.12 -26.27 -11.37
C PRO A 10 -6.63 -24.88 -11.82
N ALA A 11 -5.45 -24.82 -12.45
CA ALA A 11 -5.02 -23.64 -13.19
C ALA A 11 -5.96 -23.49 -14.41
N LYS A 12 -6.79 -22.47 -14.39
CA LYS A 12 -7.64 -22.12 -15.51
C LYS A 12 -7.25 -20.73 -16.02
N TRP A 13 -7.42 -20.53 -17.31
CA TRP A 13 -7.17 -19.25 -17.95
C TRP A 13 -7.99 -18.11 -17.33
N VAL A 14 -7.41 -16.91 -17.44
CA VAL A 14 -7.90 -15.60 -17.02
C VAL A 14 -9.43 -15.52 -16.92
N TYR A 15 -9.94 -14.99 -15.80
CA TYR A 15 -11.36 -14.75 -15.51
C TYR A 15 -12.22 -15.98 -15.18
N THR A 16 -11.62 -17.15 -14.96
CA THR A 16 -12.39 -18.33 -14.53
C THR A 16 -11.96 -18.71 -13.11
N GLU A 17 -12.85 -18.61 -12.16
CA GLU A 17 -12.60 -19.10 -10.80
C GLU A 17 -12.07 -20.53 -10.78
N PRO A 18 -11.10 -20.82 -9.93
CA PRO A 18 -10.60 -20.06 -8.79
C PRO A 18 -9.53 -18.99 -9.09
N ASN A 19 -9.26 -18.62 -10.33
CA ASN A 19 -8.30 -17.57 -10.73
C ASN A 19 -6.86 -17.78 -10.19
N PHE A 20 -6.50 -19.02 -9.89
CA PHE A 20 -5.19 -19.35 -9.31
C PHE A 20 -4.06 -19.03 -10.29
N PHE A 21 -3.07 -18.28 -9.80
CA PHE A 21 -1.87 -17.96 -10.58
C PHE A 21 -0.65 -18.71 -10.03
N GLU A 22 -0.13 -18.34 -8.85
CA GLU A 22 1.08 -18.92 -8.27
C GLU A 22 1.16 -18.73 -6.76
N GLY A 23 2.30 -19.03 -6.14
CA GLY A 23 2.75 -18.54 -4.83
C GLY A 23 1.82 -18.81 -3.65
N ALA A 24 1.11 -19.94 -3.65
CA ALA A 24 0.12 -20.24 -2.66
C ALA A 24 0.70 -20.41 -1.24
N SER A 25 -0.02 -19.88 -0.26
CA SER A 25 0.22 -20.05 1.18
C SER A 25 -0.97 -20.72 1.84
N ILE A 26 -0.73 -21.83 2.56
CA ILE A 26 -1.79 -22.55 3.26
C ILE A 26 -1.73 -22.29 4.78
N ARG A 27 -2.91 -22.11 5.40
CA ARG A 27 -3.06 -21.99 6.85
C ARG A 27 -4.24 -22.82 7.33
N HIS A 28 -4.06 -23.45 8.49
CA HIS A 28 -5.13 -24.14 9.22
C HIS A 28 -5.59 -23.24 10.38
N ILE A 29 -6.85 -22.81 10.35
CA ILE A 29 -7.45 -21.91 11.32
C ILE A 29 -8.80 -22.46 11.73
N GLY A 30 -8.94 -22.84 12.99
CA GLY A 30 -10.16 -23.50 13.48
C GLY A 30 -10.41 -24.81 12.74
N GLU A 31 -11.56 -24.91 12.06
CA GLU A 31 -11.94 -26.09 11.30
C GLU A 31 -11.63 -25.97 9.78
N TRP A 32 -10.98 -24.87 9.36
CA TRP A 32 -10.78 -24.55 7.96
C TRP A 32 -9.31 -24.50 7.56
N TYR A 33 -9.02 -25.00 6.38
CA TYR A 33 -7.78 -24.77 5.66
C TYR A 33 -8.00 -23.64 4.64
N TYR A 34 -7.17 -22.61 4.71
CA TYR A 34 -7.16 -21.47 3.82
C TYR A 34 -5.99 -21.59 2.87
N LEU A 35 -6.24 -21.61 1.58
CA LEU A 35 -5.24 -21.52 0.55
C LEU A 35 -5.31 -20.11 -0.03
N VAL A 36 -4.32 -19.27 0.29
CA VAL A 36 -4.20 -17.88 -0.17
C VAL A 36 -3.23 -17.85 -1.34
N TYR A 37 -3.58 -17.14 -2.40
CA TYR A 37 -2.79 -17.09 -3.64
C TYR A 37 -3.06 -15.81 -4.42
N PRO A 38 -2.07 -15.31 -5.21
CA PRO A 38 -2.31 -14.25 -6.18
C PRO A 38 -3.24 -14.72 -7.30
N ALA A 39 -4.14 -13.85 -7.72
CA ALA A 39 -5.15 -14.15 -8.72
C ALA A 39 -4.75 -13.65 -10.12
N THR A 40 -5.12 -14.41 -11.15
CA THR A 40 -4.86 -14.07 -12.56
C THR A 40 -5.64 -12.86 -13.06
N ASN A 41 -6.70 -12.46 -12.35
CA ASN A 41 -7.56 -11.32 -12.69
C ASN A 41 -7.09 -9.99 -12.07
N MET A 42 -5.86 -9.93 -11.56
CA MET A 42 -5.24 -8.75 -10.95
C MET A 42 -5.91 -8.23 -9.66
N THR A 43 -6.81 -9.01 -9.05
CA THR A 43 -7.46 -8.62 -7.78
C THR A 43 -6.59 -8.92 -6.54
N GLY A 44 -5.29 -9.07 -6.71
CA GLY A 44 -4.33 -9.33 -5.64
C GLY A 44 -4.46 -10.73 -5.06
N LEU A 45 -4.42 -10.83 -3.73
CA LEU A 45 -4.52 -12.08 -3.00
C LEU A 45 -5.97 -12.53 -2.87
N ASN A 46 -6.26 -13.69 -3.43
CA ASN A 46 -7.52 -14.41 -3.30
C ASN A 46 -7.36 -15.62 -2.39
N TYR A 47 -8.47 -16.22 -2.00
CA TYR A 47 -8.43 -17.45 -1.20
C TYR A 47 -9.48 -18.45 -1.59
N SER A 48 -9.12 -19.71 -1.32
CA SER A 48 -10.04 -20.83 -1.29
C SER A 48 -9.97 -21.48 0.07
N MET A 49 -11.07 -22.07 0.54
CA MET A 49 -11.12 -22.75 1.83
C MET A 49 -11.72 -24.15 1.71
N SER A 50 -11.27 -25.04 2.61
CA SER A 50 -11.71 -26.42 2.71
C SER A 50 -11.72 -26.90 4.16
N ARG A 51 -12.50 -27.95 4.46
CA ARG A 51 -12.40 -28.75 5.71
C ARG A 51 -11.24 -29.75 5.68
N PHE A 52 -10.62 -29.95 4.52
CA PHE A 52 -9.56 -30.92 4.29
C PHE A 52 -8.27 -30.22 3.82
N PRO A 53 -7.07 -30.72 4.19
CA PRO A 53 -5.82 -30.10 3.77
C PRO A 53 -5.48 -30.36 2.31
N ASP A 54 -6.10 -31.34 1.66
CA ASP A 54 -5.66 -31.93 0.41
C ASP A 54 -6.75 -32.03 -0.67
N ARG A 55 -7.94 -31.48 -0.45
CA ARG A 55 -9.06 -31.56 -1.41
C ARG A 55 -10.18 -30.57 -1.08
N ASP A 56 -11.16 -30.50 -1.98
CA ASP A 56 -12.45 -29.80 -1.82
C ASP A 56 -12.30 -28.30 -1.52
N PHE A 57 -11.26 -27.66 -2.03
CA PHE A 57 -11.09 -26.22 -1.88
C PHE A 57 -12.11 -25.47 -2.74
N VAL A 58 -12.88 -24.60 -2.10
CA VAL A 58 -13.88 -23.73 -2.71
C VAL A 58 -13.41 -22.28 -2.70
N HIS A 59 -13.35 -21.66 -3.87
CA HIS A 59 -13.01 -20.25 -4.02
C HIS A 59 -13.99 -19.34 -3.27
N LYS A 60 -13.47 -18.32 -2.59
CA LYS A 60 -14.26 -17.40 -1.76
C LYS A 60 -14.10 -15.93 -2.17
N GLY A 61 -13.12 -15.60 -2.99
CA GLY A 61 -12.88 -14.24 -3.47
C GLY A 61 -11.55 -13.65 -3.06
N ALA A 62 -11.43 -12.35 -3.25
CA ALA A 62 -10.24 -11.58 -2.87
C ALA A 62 -10.22 -11.27 -1.37
N ILE A 63 -9.02 -11.25 -0.77
CA ILE A 63 -8.79 -10.76 0.59
C ILE A 63 -8.18 -9.36 0.56
N HIS A 64 -7.19 -9.14 -0.30
CA HIS A 64 -6.43 -7.89 -0.34
C HIS A 64 -5.82 -7.67 -1.71
N CYS A 65 -5.73 -6.41 -2.12
CA CYS A 65 -4.97 -5.97 -3.28
C CYS A 65 -4.28 -4.65 -2.95
N SER A 66 -2.96 -4.60 -3.03
CA SER A 66 -2.18 -3.39 -2.72
C SER A 66 -2.55 -2.18 -3.59
N SER A 67 -3.16 -2.42 -4.77
CA SER A 67 -3.71 -1.40 -5.68
C SER A 67 -5.21 -1.14 -5.49
N ASN A 68 -5.85 -1.77 -4.48
CA ASN A 68 -7.29 -1.72 -4.20
C ASN A 68 -8.21 -2.18 -5.36
N ILE A 69 -7.69 -2.87 -6.38
CA ILE A 69 -8.51 -3.44 -7.46
C ILE A 69 -9.45 -4.49 -6.87
N GLY A 70 -10.75 -4.38 -7.18
CA GLY A 70 -11.81 -5.23 -6.64
C GLY A 70 -12.43 -4.70 -5.34
N TYR A 71 -11.69 -3.94 -4.52
CA TYR A 71 -12.25 -3.37 -3.29
C TYR A 71 -13.35 -2.36 -3.61
N GLN A 72 -14.56 -2.59 -3.05
CA GLN A 72 -15.77 -1.80 -3.32
C GLN A 72 -16.09 -1.65 -4.83
N GLY A 73 -15.74 -2.65 -5.63
CA GLY A 73 -16.00 -2.66 -7.07
C GLY A 73 -15.00 -1.83 -7.90
N ARG A 74 -13.90 -1.38 -7.33
CA ARG A 74 -12.84 -0.64 -8.03
C ARG A 74 -12.29 -1.48 -9.19
N SER A 75 -12.31 -0.90 -10.38
CA SER A 75 -11.80 -1.54 -11.60
C SER A 75 -10.27 -1.43 -11.70
N LEU A 76 -9.69 -2.14 -12.67
CA LEU A 76 -8.27 -2.04 -13.01
C LEU A 76 -7.85 -0.59 -13.33
N MET A 77 -8.69 0.15 -14.05
CA MET A 77 -8.44 1.56 -14.42
C MET A 77 -8.55 2.52 -13.24
N GLN A 78 -8.98 2.04 -12.08
CA GLN A 78 -9.09 2.80 -10.83
C GLN A 78 -8.09 2.29 -9.79
N ALA A 79 -7.04 1.59 -10.23
CA ALA A 79 -5.96 1.19 -9.36
C ALA A 79 -5.39 2.41 -8.62
N SER A 80 -5.22 2.30 -7.32
CA SER A 80 -4.75 3.42 -6.47
C SER A 80 -3.24 3.37 -6.18
N TYR A 81 -2.55 2.36 -6.67
CA TYR A 81 -1.12 2.14 -6.50
C TYR A 81 -0.58 1.37 -7.70
N PRO A 82 0.71 1.49 -8.09
CA PRO A 82 1.32 0.71 -9.15
C PRO A 82 1.00 -0.78 -9.03
N ILE A 83 0.52 -1.35 -10.15
CA ILE A 83 0.10 -2.73 -10.22
C ILE A 83 1.34 -3.61 -10.29
N GLY A 84 1.39 -4.67 -9.51
CA GLY A 84 2.50 -5.60 -9.50
C GLY A 84 2.14 -6.97 -8.98
N ASN A 85 3.16 -7.79 -8.82
CA ASN A 85 3.00 -9.11 -8.24
C ASN A 85 2.51 -9.00 -6.79
N SER A 86 1.70 -9.95 -6.36
CA SER A 86 1.24 -10.12 -4.98
C SER A 86 1.67 -11.48 -4.47
N HIS A 87 2.23 -11.53 -3.27
CA HIS A 87 2.46 -12.77 -2.53
C HIS A 87 2.26 -12.51 -1.06
N GLY A 88 1.69 -13.49 -0.36
CA GLY A 88 1.48 -13.29 1.05
C GLY A 88 0.73 -14.43 1.72
N GLY A 89 0.14 -14.13 2.86
CA GLY A 89 -0.60 -15.11 3.62
C GLY A 89 -1.16 -14.57 4.92
N LEU A 90 -1.91 -15.41 5.61
CA LEU A 90 -2.56 -15.09 6.87
C LEU A 90 -1.61 -15.31 8.04
N VAL A 91 -1.53 -14.34 8.95
CA VAL A 91 -0.74 -14.41 10.18
C VAL A 91 -1.56 -13.89 11.37
N CYS A 92 -1.51 -14.60 12.49
CA CYS A 92 -2.10 -14.14 13.74
C CYS A 92 -1.02 -13.52 14.63
N ILE A 93 -1.21 -12.26 15.00
CA ILE A 93 -0.30 -11.52 15.88
C ILE A 93 -1.12 -11.10 17.12
N LYS A 94 -0.75 -11.57 18.29
CA LYS A 94 -1.43 -11.25 19.57
C LYS A 94 -2.96 -11.44 19.52
N GLY A 95 -3.43 -12.49 18.83
CA GLY A 95 -4.85 -12.80 18.71
C GLY A 95 -5.61 -12.08 17.60
N GLN A 96 -4.98 -11.13 16.91
CA GLN A 96 -5.53 -10.45 15.74
C GLN A 96 -4.98 -11.05 14.45
N TRP A 97 -5.86 -11.34 13.50
CA TRP A 97 -5.49 -11.83 12.18
C TRP A 97 -5.17 -10.70 11.21
N TYR A 98 -4.15 -10.92 10.39
CA TYR A 98 -3.70 -10.01 9.34
C TYR A 98 -3.50 -10.79 8.05
N ILE A 99 -3.73 -10.13 6.93
CA ILE A 99 -3.19 -10.51 5.62
C ILE A 99 -1.89 -9.75 5.41
N PHE A 100 -0.82 -10.49 5.16
CA PHE A 100 0.44 -9.92 4.67
C PHE A 100 0.46 -10.02 3.16
N ASP A 101 0.88 -8.97 2.51
CA ASP A 101 1.06 -8.86 1.06
C ASP A 101 2.31 -8.01 0.81
N HIS A 102 2.61 -7.73 -0.42
CA HIS A 102 3.63 -6.75 -0.79
C HIS A 102 3.15 -5.89 -1.96
N ARG A 103 3.81 -4.76 -2.15
CA ARG A 103 3.62 -3.87 -3.26
C ARG A 103 4.95 -3.58 -3.94
N VAL A 104 4.89 -3.19 -5.22
CA VAL A 104 6.07 -2.88 -6.00
C VAL A 104 6.69 -1.55 -5.56
N THR A 105 8.00 -1.47 -5.66
CA THR A 105 8.79 -0.27 -5.36
C THR A 105 9.86 -0.09 -6.43
N ASN A 106 10.56 1.03 -6.41
CA ASN A 106 11.70 1.32 -7.26
C ASN A 106 11.39 1.23 -8.78
N GLY A 107 10.13 1.51 -9.17
CA GLY A 107 9.71 1.38 -10.57
C GLY A 107 9.99 0.00 -11.18
N SER A 108 9.99 -1.08 -10.38
CA SER A 108 10.45 -2.40 -10.81
C SER A 108 9.57 -3.52 -10.26
N PRO A 109 9.20 -4.52 -11.10
CA PRO A 109 8.48 -5.70 -10.64
C PRO A 109 9.33 -6.61 -9.72
N PHE A 110 10.63 -6.36 -9.62
CA PHE A 110 11.57 -7.14 -8.80
C PHE A 110 11.85 -6.52 -7.44
N SER A 111 11.47 -5.25 -7.22
CA SER A 111 11.63 -4.55 -5.95
C SER A 111 10.30 -4.43 -5.23
N ARG A 112 10.27 -4.73 -3.93
CA ARG A 112 9.02 -4.89 -3.20
C ARG A 112 9.11 -4.42 -1.76
N GLN A 113 8.00 -3.88 -1.27
CA GLN A 113 7.80 -3.52 0.12
C GLN A 113 6.68 -4.39 0.72
N GLY A 114 6.91 -4.98 1.89
CA GLY A 114 5.87 -5.69 2.64
C GLY A 114 4.80 -4.74 3.16
N VAL A 115 3.54 -5.17 3.07
CA VAL A 115 2.37 -4.50 3.64
C VAL A 115 1.54 -5.49 4.46
N ALA A 116 0.74 -4.99 5.38
CA ALA A 116 -0.15 -5.81 6.19
C ALA A 116 -1.45 -5.08 6.45
N GLU A 117 -2.56 -5.81 6.39
CA GLU A 117 -3.88 -5.27 6.73
C GLU A 117 -4.59 -6.19 7.73
N LYS A 118 -5.27 -5.57 8.69
CA LYS A 118 -6.11 -6.26 9.65
C LYS A 118 -7.32 -6.90 8.94
N ILE A 119 -7.57 -8.17 9.24
CA ILE A 119 -8.73 -8.90 8.71
C ILE A 119 -9.62 -9.42 9.83
N THR A 120 -10.87 -9.66 9.46
CA THR A 120 -11.84 -10.36 10.31
C THR A 120 -12.18 -11.71 9.67
N ILE A 121 -12.06 -12.78 10.45
CA ILE A 121 -12.55 -14.10 10.06
C ILE A 121 -13.93 -14.25 10.68
N HIS A 122 -14.95 -14.38 9.83
CA HIS A 122 -16.33 -14.53 10.27
C HIS A 122 -16.61 -15.92 10.91
N PRO A 123 -17.71 -16.09 11.64
CA PRO A 123 -18.05 -17.38 12.27
C PRO A 123 -18.16 -18.56 11.28
N ASP A 124 -18.51 -18.30 10.01
CA ASP A 124 -18.56 -19.29 8.93
C ASP A 124 -17.20 -19.56 8.28
N GLY A 125 -16.15 -18.85 8.73
CA GLY A 125 -14.79 -18.92 8.20
C GLY A 125 -14.50 -17.97 7.05
N THR A 126 -15.46 -17.23 6.53
CA THR A 126 -15.23 -16.30 5.42
C THR A 126 -14.44 -15.06 5.86
N ILE A 127 -13.76 -14.43 4.90
CA ILE A 127 -12.97 -13.21 5.08
C ILE A 127 -13.40 -12.22 4.01
N ASP A 128 -13.82 -11.02 4.41
CA ASP A 128 -14.12 -9.93 3.48
C ASP A 128 -12.83 -9.32 2.93
N MET A 129 -12.90 -8.80 1.70
CA MET A 129 -11.81 -8.05 1.13
C MET A 129 -11.57 -6.76 1.92
N VAL A 130 -10.33 -6.52 2.30
CA VAL A 130 -9.91 -5.32 3.04
C VAL A 130 -9.21 -4.32 2.15
N GLU A 131 -9.36 -3.04 2.51
CA GLU A 131 -8.69 -1.92 1.86
C GLU A 131 -7.19 -1.93 2.13
N SER A 132 -6.36 -1.52 1.16
CA SER A 132 -4.97 -1.19 1.38
C SER A 132 -4.85 0.16 2.08
N THR A 133 -4.22 0.18 3.26
CA THR A 133 -4.09 1.37 4.10
C THR A 133 -2.63 1.65 4.49
N SER A 134 -2.39 2.74 5.19
CA SER A 134 -1.09 3.06 5.80
C SER A 134 -1.00 2.56 7.25
N CYS A 135 -2.05 1.91 7.77
CA CYS A 135 -2.11 1.52 9.18
C CYS A 135 -1.22 0.32 9.52
N GLY A 136 -1.01 -0.61 8.57
CA GLY A 136 -0.17 -1.79 8.79
C GLY A 136 -0.62 -2.62 9.99
N LEU A 137 0.27 -2.84 10.94
CA LEU A 137 -0.01 -3.60 12.17
C LEU A 137 -0.65 -2.77 13.28
N ASN A 138 -0.97 -1.51 13.03
CA ASN A 138 -1.65 -0.66 13.99
C ASN A 138 -3.10 -1.12 14.21
N ASP A 139 -3.58 -0.99 15.43
CA ASP A 139 -4.97 -1.35 15.76
C ASP A 139 -5.90 -0.16 15.54
N GLY A 140 -6.08 0.23 14.27
CA GLY A 140 -6.90 1.37 13.86
C GLY A 140 -6.11 2.51 13.23
N PRO A 141 -6.68 3.72 13.13
CA PRO A 141 -6.01 4.87 12.55
C PRO A 141 -4.70 5.21 13.24
N LEU A 142 -3.73 5.69 12.47
CA LEU A 142 -2.50 6.26 12.97
C LEU A 142 -2.81 7.55 13.77
N LYS A 143 -1.90 7.96 14.64
CA LYS A 143 -2.08 9.21 15.38
C LYS A 143 -2.04 10.42 14.44
N GLY A 144 -2.88 11.40 14.66
CA GLY A 144 -2.82 12.70 13.98
C GLY A 144 -1.71 13.61 14.51
N SER A 145 -0.68 13.02 15.14
CA SER A 145 0.51 13.72 15.63
C SER A 145 1.73 12.83 15.53
N GLY A 146 2.86 13.40 15.11
CA GLY A 146 4.14 12.72 14.93
C GLY A 146 4.60 12.72 13.48
N THR A 147 5.81 12.22 13.26
CA THR A 147 6.47 12.14 11.95
C THR A 147 6.26 10.77 11.34
N TYR A 148 5.91 10.75 10.07
CA TYR A 148 5.61 9.57 9.28
C TYR A 148 6.44 9.55 8.00
N PRO A 149 7.10 8.45 7.67
CA PRO A 149 7.83 8.35 6.42
C PRO A 149 6.87 8.34 5.23
N ALA A 150 7.23 9.05 4.15
CA ALA A 150 6.39 9.15 2.97
C ALA A 150 6.11 7.78 2.32
N TYR A 151 7.02 6.82 2.46
CA TYR A 151 6.87 5.49 1.87
C TYR A 151 5.74 4.64 2.46
N ILE A 152 5.01 5.08 3.50
CA ILE A 152 3.79 4.39 3.96
C ILE A 152 2.56 4.71 3.10
N ALA A 153 2.69 5.54 2.06
CA ALA A 153 1.59 5.86 1.16
C ALA A 153 0.91 4.58 0.64
N CYS A 154 -0.42 4.49 0.80
CA CYS A 154 -1.24 3.40 0.27
C CYS A 154 -1.94 3.77 -1.04
N VAL A 155 -1.83 5.04 -1.44
CA VAL A 155 -2.23 5.57 -2.74
C VAL A 155 -1.01 6.29 -3.33
N LEU A 156 -0.65 5.95 -4.56
CA LEU A 156 0.47 6.57 -5.26
C LEU A 156 0.17 6.52 -6.76
N MET A 157 -0.20 7.66 -7.33
CA MET A 157 -0.69 7.77 -8.70
C MET A 157 -0.01 8.92 -9.42
N GLY A 158 0.31 8.73 -10.70
CA GLY A 158 0.64 9.80 -11.63
C GLY A 158 -0.63 10.45 -12.20
N GLU A 159 -0.47 11.48 -13.01
CA GLU A 159 -1.57 12.17 -13.71
C GLU A 159 -2.38 11.21 -14.59
N THR A 160 -1.72 10.23 -15.19
CA THR A 160 -2.31 9.23 -16.07
C THR A 160 -2.30 7.85 -15.41
N ALA A 161 -3.28 7.56 -14.57
CA ALA A 161 -3.50 6.21 -14.04
C ALA A 161 -3.62 5.12 -15.14
N GLY A 162 -3.88 5.52 -16.41
CA GLY A 162 -3.97 4.62 -17.55
C GLY A 162 -2.63 4.14 -18.12
N GLU A 163 -1.52 4.81 -17.84
CA GLU A 163 -0.19 4.38 -18.32
C GLU A 163 0.40 3.22 -17.53
N MET A 164 -0.16 2.93 -16.36
CA MET A 164 0.26 1.83 -15.51
C MET A 164 -0.19 0.45 -15.99
N LEU A 165 -0.77 0.33 -17.16
CA LEU A 165 -1.21 -0.95 -17.74
C LEU A 165 -0.06 -1.84 -18.24
N ASN A 166 1.15 -1.31 -18.35
CA ASN A 166 2.32 -2.14 -18.65
C ASN A 166 3.11 -2.38 -17.34
N PRO A 167 2.98 -3.56 -16.71
CA PRO A 167 3.70 -3.87 -15.48
C PRO A 167 5.22 -3.95 -15.67
N MET A 168 5.70 -3.92 -16.92
CA MET A 168 7.12 -3.95 -17.28
C MET A 168 7.71 -2.53 -17.46
N GLU A 169 6.84 -1.52 -17.61
CA GLU A 169 7.21 -0.11 -17.76
C GLU A 169 6.48 0.69 -16.67
N MET A 170 6.97 0.55 -15.44
CA MET A 170 6.43 1.30 -14.29
C MET A 170 6.90 2.74 -14.36
N THR A 171 6.22 3.55 -15.15
CA THR A 171 6.38 5.00 -15.19
C THR A 171 5.51 5.66 -14.12
N GLY A 172 5.96 6.78 -13.57
CA GLY A 172 5.26 7.53 -12.53
C GLY A 172 5.90 7.41 -11.16
N PRO A 173 5.26 8.01 -10.13
CA PRO A 173 5.83 8.07 -8.80
C PRO A 173 5.98 6.68 -8.19
N CYS A 174 7.08 6.46 -7.49
CA CYS A 174 7.35 5.20 -6.80
C CYS A 174 8.05 5.41 -5.47
N VAL A 175 7.94 4.43 -4.58
CA VAL A 175 8.81 4.34 -3.41
C VAL A 175 10.17 3.86 -3.88
N THR A 176 11.23 4.56 -3.47
CA THR A 176 12.63 4.21 -3.74
C THR A 176 13.48 4.42 -2.49
N GLN A 177 14.79 4.26 -2.60
CA GLN A 177 15.72 4.48 -1.49
C GLN A 177 17.07 5.00 -2.00
N ASP A 178 17.69 5.88 -1.21
CA ASP A 178 19.11 6.21 -1.35
C ASP A 178 19.93 5.11 -0.67
N GLY A 179 20.93 4.64 -1.36
CA GLY A 179 21.81 3.61 -0.84
C GLY A 179 22.50 2.87 -1.98
N PRO A 180 23.38 1.94 -1.65
CA PRO A 180 24.02 1.14 -2.68
C PRO A 180 22.95 0.46 -3.53
N ASP A 181 23.20 0.43 -4.83
CA ASP A 181 22.38 -0.26 -5.81
C ASP A 181 21.91 -1.61 -5.28
N TYR A 182 20.74 -2.02 -5.69
CA TYR A 182 19.95 -3.14 -5.23
C TYR A 182 20.68 -4.48 -5.10
N ASP A 183 21.87 -4.59 -5.62
CA ASP A 183 22.75 -5.75 -5.52
C ASP A 183 24.21 -5.34 -5.24
N PRO A 184 24.48 -4.62 -4.13
CA PRO A 184 25.86 -4.47 -3.73
C PRO A 184 26.36 -5.82 -3.23
N PRO A 185 27.57 -6.20 -3.55
CA PRO A 185 28.24 -7.26 -2.79
C PRO A 185 28.22 -6.82 -1.33
N LYS A 186 27.55 -7.61 -0.47
CA LYS A 186 27.56 -7.35 0.98
C LYS A 186 29.02 -7.18 1.39
N PRO A 187 29.39 -6.08 2.09
CA PRO A 187 30.72 -5.98 2.63
C PRO A 187 31.02 -7.26 3.42
N GLU A 188 32.17 -7.85 3.21
CA GLU A 188 32.63 -9.00 3.97
C GLU A 188 32.54 -8.65 5.45
N GLY A 189 31.71 -9.33 6.24
CA GLY A 189 31.52 -9.07 7.66
C GLY A 189 30.28 -8.24 8.04
N ALA A 190 29.37 -7.90 7.13
CA ALA A 190 28.08 -7.30 7.48
C ALA A 190 27.22 -8.34 8.22
N GLU A 191 27.28 -8.35 9.54
CA GLU A 191 26.39 -9.13 10.40
C GLU A 191 25.01 -8.50 10.39
N ILE A 192 23.97 -9.34 10.24
CA ILE A 192 22.54 -8.96 10.27
C ILE A 192 22.11 -8.71 11.73
N ASN A 193 22.94 -8.16 12.58
CA ASN A 193 22.67 -7.98 13.99
C ASN A 193 22.85 -6.51 14.40
N GLY A 194 21.73 -5.79 14.48
CA GLY A 194 21.56 -4.67 15.42
C GLY A 194 22.39 -3.39 15.25
N GLU A 195 23.50 -3.39 14.55
CA GLU A 195 24.31 -2.20 14.31
C GLU A 195 24.04 -1.51 12.96
N THR A 196 23.23 -2.13 12.11
CA THR A 196 22.90 -1.64 10.76
C THR A 196 21.78 -0.61 10.72
N GLU A 197 21.11 -0.28 11.83
CA GLU A 197 20.11 0.80 11.84
C GLU A 197 20.68 2.18 11.47
N LYS A 198 22.00 2.39 11.68
CA LYS A 198 22.65 3.66 11.32
C LYS A 198 22.93 3.80 9.83
N ASP A 199 22.97 2.67 9.11
CA ASP A 199 23.26 2.61 7.67
C ASP A 199 22.05 2.10 6.88
N ALA A 200 20.86 2.07 7.49
CA ALA A 200 19.64 1.73 6.79
C ALA A 200 19.41 2.74 5.65
N PRO A 201 19.14 2.27 4.42
CA PRO A 201 18.90 3.17 3.31
C PRO A 201 17.69 4.06 3.59
N VAL A 202 17.82 5.33 3.26
CA VAL A 202 16.74 6.30 3.40
C VAL A 202 15.73 6.05 2.30
N SER A 203 14.52 5.64 2.67
CA SER A 203 13.43 5.38 1.73
C SER A 203 12.50 6.59 1.63
N TYR A 204 12.08 6.91 0.39
CA TYR A 204 11.23 8.06 0.09
C TYR A 204 10.35 7.80 -1.14
N ILE A 205 9.41 8.69 -1.41
CA ILE A 205 8.67 8.71 -2.67
C ILE A 205 9.42 9.61 -3.65
N THR A 206 9.65 9.13 -4.87
CA THR A 206 10.28 9.88 -5.96
C THR A 206 9.34 10.01 -7.15
N GLY A 207 9.62 10.99 -8.02
CA GLY A 207 8.95 11.14 -9.31
C GLY A 207 7.51 11.64 -9.23
N LEU A 208 7.16 12.43 -8.22
CA LEU A 208 5.88 13.12 -8.18
C LEU A 208 5.94 14.31 -9.16
N GLU A 209 5.33 14.17 -10.32
CA GLU A 209 5.15 15.18 -11.35
C GLU A 209 3.80 15.89 -11.20
N ASP A 210 3.52 16.90 -12.04
CA ASP A 210 2.26 17.64 -12.00
C ASP A 210 1.04 16.72 -12.02
N GLY A 211 0.09 16.93 -11.10
CA GLY A 211 -1.09 16.09 -10.90
C GLY A 211 -0.87 14.79 -10.13
N SER A 212 0.38 14.37 -9.89
CA SER A 212 0.67 13.16 -9.12
C SER A 212 0.19 13.27 -7.68
N GLN A 213 -0.24 12.12 -7.12
CA GLN A 213 -0.80 12.05 -5.77
C GLN A 213 -0.10 10.99 -4.91
N ALA A 214 0.10 11.36 -3.64
CA ALA A 214 0.41 10.43 -2.56
C ALA A 214 -0.71 10.48 -1.51
N GLY A 215 -1.25 9.31 -1.16
CA GLY A 215 -2.36 9.22 -0.21
C GLY A 215 -2.06 8.26 0.94
N TYR A 216 -2.50 8.65 2.11
CA TYR A 216 -2.27 7.97 3.39
C TYR A 216 -3.60 7.75 4.10
N LYS A 217 -3.88 6.53 4.53
CA LYS A 217 -5.14 6.14 5.19
C LYS A 217 -4.84 5.26 6.39
N TYR A 218 -5.30 5.54 7.57
CA TYR A 218 -6.06 6.67 8.08
C TYR A 218 -5.34 7.24 9.30
N PHE A 219 -5.69 8.49 9.69
CA PHE A 219 -5.21 9.14 10.91
C PHE A 219 -6.38 9.59 11.79
N ASP A 220 -6.19 9.57 13.11
CA ASP A 220 -7.04 10.32 14.03
C ASP A 220 -6.56 11.78 14.08
N MET A 221 -7.16 12.64 13.28
CA MET A 221 -6.81 14.04 13.14
C MET A 221 -7.63 14.99 14.04
N THR A 222 -8.27 14.48 15.09
CA THR A 222 -9.18 15.28 15.96
C THR A 222 -8.49 16.54 16.50
N ASN A 223 -7.21 16.47 16.82
CA ASN A 223 -6.43 17.59 17.36
C ASN A 223 -5.34 18.08 16.39
N THR A 224 -5.32 17.63 15.16
CA THR A 224 -4.32 18.02 14.16
C THR A 224 -4.69 19.36 13.56
N ARG A 225 -3.74 20.28 13.41
CA ARG A 225 -3.95 21.59 12.78
C ARG A 225 -2.82 21.99 11.85
N HIS A 226 -1.73 21.27 11.87
CA HIS A 226 -0.52 21.60 11.13
C HIS A 226 0.04 20.39 10.39
N LEU A 227 0.57 20.63 9.20
CA LEU A 227 1.28 19.64 8.39
C LEU A 227 2.60 20.26 7.91
N SER A 228 3.71 19.59 8.19
CA SER A 228 4.98 19.85 7.53
C SER A 228 5.40 18.66 6.67
N VAL A 229 6.07 18.93 5.57
CA VAL A 229 6.56 17.93 4.60
C VAL A 229 8.04 18.20 4.35
N VAL A 230 8.85 17.14 4.36
CA VAL A 230 10.24 17.17 3.96
C VAL A 230 10.33 16.70 2.51
N SER A 231 10.72 17.60 1.61
CA SER A 231 10.78 17.35 0.17
C SER A 231 12.04 17.93 -0.46
N ARG A 232 12.36 17.49 -1.66
CA ARG A 232 13.39 18.05 -2.54
C ARG A 232 12.92 18.02 -3.99
N GLY A 233 13.60 18.72 -4.88
CA GLY A 233 13.32 18.79 -6.31
C GLY A 233 12.78 20.13 -6.75
N ALA A 234 11.84 20.13 -7.67
CA ALA A 234 11.25 21.33 -8.25
C ALA A 234 10.42 22.13 -7.24
N GLY A 235 10.30 23.44 -7.48
CA GLY A 235 9.34 24.27 -6.75
C GLY A 235 7.90 23.98 -7.21
N GLY A 236 6.93 24.57 -6.49
CA GLY A 236 5.52 24.40 -6.81
C GLY A 236 4.68 24.40 -5.54
N LYS A 237 3.65 23.54 -5.51
CA LYS A 237 2.84 23.35 -4.31
C LYS A 237 2.38 21.91 -4.13
N LEU A 238 2.13 21.54 -2.88
CA LEU A 238 1.37 20.35 -2.51
C LEU A 238 -0.02 20.78 -2.05
N GLU A 239 -1.04 20.29 -2.70
CA GLU A 239 -2.42 20.49 -2.31
C GLU A 239 -2.87 19.38 -1.35
N ILE A 240 -3.48 19.77 -0.23
CA ILE A 240 -4.17 18.84 0.68
C ILE A 240 -5.60 18.69 0.15
N LEU A 241 -6.02 17.46 -0.19
CA LEU A 241 -7.31 17.21 -0.83
C LEU A 241 -8.34 16.68 0.17
N ASN A 242 -9.63 16.93 -0.11
CA ASN A 242 -10.75 16.37 0.64
C ASN A 242 -11.11 14.92 0.26
N GLY A 243 -10.25 14.24 -0.49
CA GLY A 243 -10.38 12.85 -0.92
C GLY A 243 -9.47 12.53 -2.09
N GLU A 244 -9.48 11.29 -2.55
CA GLU A 244 -8.60 10.77 -3.61
C GLU A 244 -8.72 11.54 -4.94
N SER A 245 -9.91 12.00 -5.30
CA SER A 245 -10.17 12.84 -6.48
C SER A 245 -10.81 14.18 -6.09
N GLY A 246 -10.53 14.62 -4.86
CA GLY A 246 -11.19 15.76 -4.25
C GLY A 246 -10.59 17.11 -4.61
N GLU A 247 -11.25 18.15 -4.11
CA GLU A 247 -10.78 19.53 -4.20
C GLU A 247 -9.73 19.83 -3.12
N ALA A 248 -8.85 20.80 -3.41
CA ALA A 248 -7.88 21.28 -2.44
C ALA A 248 -8.54 22.04 -1.30
N VAL A 249 -8.23 21.67 -0.07
CA VAL A 249 -8.69 22.34 1.16
C VAL A 249 -7.62 23.22 1.81
N ALA A 250 -6.35 22.95 1.49
CA ALA A 250 -5.18 23.75 1.86
C ALA A 250 -4.04 23.46 0.90
N GLU A 251 -2.99 24.25 0.95
CA GLU A 251 -1.78 24.07 0.13
C GLU A 251 -0.49 24.37 0.90
N ILE A 252 0.58 23.69 0.54
CA ILE A 252 1.95 23.92 1.00
C ILE A 252 2.75 24.44 -0.17
N LEU A 253 3.36 25.61 -0.05
CA LEU A 253 4.27 26.14 -1.06
C LEU A 253 5.64 25.49 -0.93
N LEU A 254 6.16 24.97 -2.05
CA LEU A 254 7.46 24.35 -2.13
C LEU A 254 8.45 25.26 -2.84
N SER A 255 9.62 25.47 -2.22
CA SER A 255 10.76 26.09 -2.89
C SER A 255 11.57 25.01 -3.61
N GLN A 256 12.11 25.33 -4.79
CA GLN A 256 13.06 24.44 -5.45
C GLN A 256 14.30 24.24 -4.56
N SER A 257 14.71 22.98 -4.40
CA SER A 257 15.87 22.61 -3.59
C SER A 257 16.43 21.26 -4.03
N ASP A 258 17.74 21.15 -4.18
CA ASP A 258 18.41 19.88 -4.42
C ASP A 258 18.59 19.09 -3.10
N ASP A 259 18.53 19.76 -1.96
CA ASP A 259 18.60 19.18 -0.63
C ASP A 259 17.22 19.04 -0.01
N TRP A 260 17.08 18.13 0.96
CA TRP A 260 15.87 17.97 1.74
C TRP A 260 15.50 19.24 2.48
N ALA A 261 14.35 19.81 2.19
CA ALA A 261 13.84 21.05 2.76
C ALA A 261 12.46 20.85 3.38
N VAL A 262 12.20 21.56 4.47
CA VAL A 262 10.89 21.53 5.17
C VAL A 262 10.02 22.62 4.59
N SER A 263 8.78 22.26 4.25
CA SER A 263 7.69 23.18 3.91
C SER A 263 6.46 22.83 4.74
N GLU A 264 5.68 23.81 5.13
CA GLU A 264 4.60 23.60 6.11
C GLU A 264 3.37 24.48 5.86
N THR A 265 2.23 24.05 6.38
CA THR A 265 0.98 24.82 6.37
C THR A 265 0.08 24.42 7.52
N ASP A 266 -0.79 25.36 7.93
CA ASP A 266 -1.92 25.03 8.78
C ASP A 266 -3.12 24.55 7.94
N PHE A 267 -3.87 23.59 8.45
CA PHE A 267 -5.07 23.10 7.80
C PHE A 267 -6.14 22.67 8.81
N MET A 268 -7.34 22.49 8.33
CA MET A 268 -8.47 22.03 9.15
C MET A 268 -8.95 20.69 8.65
N PRO A 269 -8.70 19.57 9.36
CA PRO A 269 -9.20 18.25 8.99
C PRO A 269 -10.71 18.18 8.81
N GLU A 270 -11.47 19.05 9.49
CA GLU A 270 -12.92 19.19 9.35
C GLU A 270 -13.32 19.53 7.89
N ARG A 271 -12.46 20.24 7.15
CA ARG A 271 -12.71 20.55 5.73
C ARG A 271 -12.51 19.32 4.83
N ILE A 272 -11.68 18.35 5.24
CA ILE A 272 -11.50 17.09 4.51
C ILE A 272 -12.76 16.24 4.59
N VAL A 273 -13.44 16.26 5.75
CA VAL A 273 -14.60 15.42 6.02
C VAL A 273 -15.95 16.13 5.84
N ALA A 274 -15.96 17.44 5.59
CA ALA A 274 -17.16 18.28 5.63
C ALA A 274 -18.31 17.80 4.72
N GLU A 275 -17.97 17.23 3.56
CA GLU A 275 -18.94 16.74 2.58
C GLU A 275 -18.99 15.20 2.51
N ARG A 276 -18.36 14.52 3.48
CA ARG A 276 -18.21 13.08 3.52
C ARG A 276 -18.97 12.47 4.68
N THR A 277 -19.90 11.58 4.38
CA THR A 277 -20.68 10.85 5.41
C THR A 277 -20.03 9.52 5.82
N ASP A 278 -19.04 9.07 5.08
CA ASP A 278 -18.34 7.79 5.22
C ASP A 278 -17.05 7.87 6.04
N ILE A 279 -16.59 9.09 6.34
CA ILE A 279 -15.38 9.34 7.14
C ILE A 279 -15.62 10.34 8.26
N ALA A 280 -14.76 10.29 9.28
CA ALA A 280 -14.76 11.21 10.41
C ALA A 280 -13.36 11.75 10.64
N VAL A 281 -13.22 12.87 11.37
CA VAL A 281 -11.91 13.44 11.73
C VAL A 281 -11.04 12.44 12.49
N SER A 282 -11.66 11.56 13.31
CA SER A 282 -10.97 10.45 14.01
C SER A 282 -10.55 9.29 13.10
N ARG A 283 -10.94 9.31 11.82
CA ARG A 283 -10.53 8.34 10.79
C ARG A 283 -10.40 9.06 9.44
N CYS A 284 -9.50 10.03 9.40
CA CYS A 284 -9.33 10.95 8.29
C CYS A 284 -8.18 10.51 7.37
N PRO A 285 -8.36 10.46 6.04
CA PRO A 285 -7.27 10.27 5.10
C PRO A 285 -6.50 11.57 4.88
N LEU A 286 -5.23 11.47 4.49
CA LEU A 286 -4.41 12.57 3.99
C LEU A 286 -4.05 12.28 2.54
N PHE A 287 -4.47 13.15 1.63
CA PHE A 287 -4.09 13.11 0.21
C PHE A 287 -3.32 14.36 -0.14
N LEU A 288 -2.16 14.16 -0.75
CA LEU A 288 -1.28 15.22 -1.22
C LEU A 288 -1.16 15.12 -2.75
N ARG A 289 -1.46 16.22 -3.46
CA ARG A 289 -1.30 16.32 -4.91
C ARG A 289 -0.27 17.38 -5.22
N TYR A 290 0.76 17.00 -6.00
CA TYR A 290 1.76 17.97 -6.46
C TYR A 290 1.24 18.75 -7.67
N GLN A 291 1.56 20.04 -7.70
CA GLN A 291 1.28 20.96 -8.80
C GLN A 291 2.53 21.82 -9.04
N GLY A 292 3.15 21.68 -10.23
CA GLY A 292 4.34 22.43 -10.57
C GLY A 292 5.04 21.91 -11.81
N GLU A 293 6.07 22.62 -12.27
CA GLU A 293 6.91 22.18 -13.39
C GLU A 293 8.07 21.33 -12.88
N GLY A 294 8.25 20.13 -13.44
CA GLY A 294 9.25 19.16 -13.02
C GLY A 294 8.72 18.16 -11.99
N SER A 295 9.60 17.58 -11.19
CA SER A 295 9.27 16.56 -10.22
C SER A 295 9.82 16.85 -8.83
N ILE A 296 9.18 16.26 -7.82
CA ILE A 296 9.64 16.30 -6.43
C ILE A 296 9.76 14.90 -5.84
N ASP A 297 10.61 14.80 -4.82
CA ASP A 297 10.69 13.68 -3.89
C ASP A 297 10.11 14.09 -2.54
N ILE A 298 9.47 13.16 -1.83
CA ILE A 298 8.98 13.37 -0.46
C ILE A 298 9.59 12.31 0.46
N LEU A 299 10.30 12.77 1.50
CA LEU A 299 10.94 11.91 2.49
C LEU A 299 9.96 11.50 3.59
N GLU A 300 9.36 12.49 4.23
CA GLU A 300 8.49 12.31 5.39
C GLU A 300 7.55 13.51 5.54
N PHE A 301 6.57 13.33 6.41
CA PHE A 301 5.68 14.42 6.83
C PHE A 301 5.40 14.33 8.33
N THR A 302 5.12 15.48 8.94
CA THR A 302 4.78 15.59 10.36
C THR A 302 3.40 16.20 10.52
N LEU A 303 2.56 15.55 11.31
CA LEU A 303 1.26 16.06 11.76
C LEU A 303 1.37 16.59 13.19
N SER A 304 0.77 17.73 13.49
CA SER A 304 0.70 18.29 14.85
C SER A 304 -0.49 19.20 15.09
#